data_d8b1ef12131952acbd3e62e0378ba329
#
_entry.id   d8b1ef12131952acbd3e62e0378ba329
#
_cell.length_a   1.000
_cell.length_b   1.000
_cell.length_c   1.000
_cell.angle_alpha   90.00
_cell.angle_beta   90.00
_cell.angle_gamma   90.00
#
_symmetry.space_group_name_H-M   'P 1'
#
loop_
_entity.id
_entity.type
_entity.pdbx_description
1 polymer ?
#
loop_
_entity_poly.entity_id
_entity_poly.type
_entity_poly.pdbx_seq_one_letter_code
_entity_poly.pdbx_strand_id
1 'polypeptide(L)'
;MTYDIFYRTYCGDAKWLDYSLQSIHKFVTGYSSVIVTAPESSKEVIEPIVLKHGFKFIVCDAIHADDYVGQQVTKMYADLYTTSDLVVHVDSDVIFTKHVTLQSFLNAEGTKPLNLKTLYVDIVTPWKSITERNVKFDVQYEYMRRIPLTYPRESYKNVREYIEKVHGITFYEFIHSITNGEMSEFNIIGAVLEQYYPNCIEWQDTHGTVPMPEPFAMQYWSWGGLENHEKEIQRILA
;
A
#
# COMPACT_ATOMS: atom_id res chain seq x y z
N MET A 1 -2.62 7.99 18.44
CA MET A 1 -2.49 7.05 17.30
C MET A 1 -1.01 6.86 16.99
N THR A 2 -0.60 5.62 16.80
CA THR A 2 0.74 5.22 16.33
C THR A 2 0.64 4.73 14.89
N TYR A 3 1.74 4.78 14.13
CA TYR A 3 1.76 4.24 12.77
C TYR A 3 3.09 3.57 12.44
N ASP A 4 2.99 2.52 11.64
CA ASP A 4 4.13 1.87 11.00
C ASP A 4 4.09 2.13 9.50
N ILE A 5 5.27 2.21 8.89
CA ILE A 5 5.44 2.23 7.44
C ILE A 5 5.69 0.80 7.00
N PHE A 6 4.92 0.32 6.02
CA PHE A 6 4.93 -1.05 5.56
C PHE A 6 5.28 -1.15 4.08
N TYR A 7 6.33 -1.90 3.80
CA TYR A 7 6.77 -2.25 2.45
C TYR A 7 6.57 -3.74 2.19
N ARG A 8 6.13 -4.07 0.98
CA ARG A 8 6.28 -5.40 0.40
C ARG A 8 7.10 -5.24 -0.88
N THR A 9 8.25 -5.91 -0.95
CA THR A 9 9.23 -5.77 -2.03
C THR A 9 9.79 -7.11 -2.48
N TYR A 10 10.69 -7.10 -3.49
CA TYR A 10 11.43 -8.25 -3.97
C TYR A 10 12.81 -7.81 -4.49
N CYS A 11 13.68 -8.76 -4.81
CA CYS A 11 15.08 -8.47 -5.18
C CYS A 11 15.22 -7.58 -6.43
N GLY A 12 14.27 -7.61 -7.36
CA GLY A 12 14.29 -6.74 -8.55
C GLY A 12 14.18 -5.25 -8.25
N ASP A 13 13.55 -4.89 -7.12
CA ASP A 13 13.35 -3.50 -6.70
C ASP A 13 14.41 -3.00 -5.70
N ALA A 14 15.49 -3.74 -5.49
CA ALA A 14 16.48 -3.47 -4.44
C ALA A 14 17.03 -2.04 -4.45
N LYS A 15 17.37 -1.49 -5.62
CA LYS A 15 17.88 -0.11 -5.75
C LYS A 15 16.79 0.93 -5.49
N TRP A 16 15.58 0.68 -5.97
CA TRP A 16 14.43 1.53 -5.70
C TRP A 16 14.15 1.62 -4.20
N LEU A 17 14.14 0.45 -3.55
CA LEU A 17 13.97 0.36 -2.10
C LEU A 17 15.02 1.17 -1.35
N ASP A 18 16.31 1.05 -1.71
CA ASP A 18 17.38 1.80 -1.03
C ASP A 18 17.12 3.31 -1.10
N TYR A 19 16.72 3.86 -2.23
CA TYR A 19 16.33 5.26 -2.38
C TYR A 19 15.06 5.62 -1.60
N SER A 20 14.05 4.75 -1.64
CA SER A 20 12.82 4.96 -0.87
C SER A 20 13.12 5.05 0.62
N LEU A 21 13.92 4.13 1.16
CA LEU A 21 14.32 4.13 2.57
C LEU A 21 15.19 5.34 2.95
N GLN A 22 16.06 5.83 2.06
CA GLN A 22 16.77 7.11 2.26
C GLN A 22 15.77 8.28 2.38
N SER A 23 14.71 8.29 1.56
CA SER A 23 13.70 9.33 1.63
C SER A 23 12.90 9.31 2.95
N ILE A 24 12.68 8.12 3.53
CA ILE A 24 12.09 7.98 4.87
C ILE A 24 12.97 8.71 5.90
N HIS A 25 14.26 8.44 5.92
CA HIS A 25 15.19 9.11 6.86
C HIS A 25 15.18 10.63 6.72
N LYS A 26 15.09 11.12 5.48
CA LYS A 26 15.15 12.55 5.20
C LYS A 26 13.84 13.28 5.51
N PHE A 27 12.72 12.66 5.23
CA PHE A 27 11.44 13.37 5.17
C PHE A 27 10.37 12.88 6.14
N VAL A 28 10.46 11.68 6.71
CA VAL A 28 9.37 11.11 7.51
C VAL A 28 9.75 11.02 8.97
N THR A 29 8.89 11.48 9.86
CA THR A 29 9.12 11.44 11.31
C THR A 29 7.87 10.98 12.07
N GLY A 30 8.10 10.40 13.27
CA GLY A 30 7.03 10.03 14.19
C GLY A 30 6.41 8.65 13.92
N TYR A 31 6.94 7.84 13.00
CA TYR A 31 6.58 6.43 12.86
C TYR A 31 7.11 5.60 14.03
N SER A 32 6.41 4.53 14.37
CA SER A 32 6.86 3.57 15.38
C SER A 32 7.90 2.60 14.81
N SER A 33 7.69 2.15 13.58
CA SER A 33 8.61 1.25 12.87
C SER A 33 8.49 1.41 11.37
N VAL A 34 9.58 1.11 10.64
CA VAL A 34 9.55 0.81 9.21
C VAL A 34 9.75 -0.70 9.04
N ILE A 35 8.78 -1.34 8.44
CA ILE A 35 8.73 -2.80 8.26
C ILE A 35 8.81 -3.10 6.77
N VAL A 36 9.85 -3.81 6.37
CA VAL A 36 10.02 -4.26 5.00
C VAL A 36 9.85 -5.76 4.95
N THR A 37 8.91 -6.23 4.14
CA THR A 37 8.68 -7.66 3.91
C THR A 37 9.11 -8.05 2.50
N ALA A 38 9.72 -9.21 2.38
CA ALA A 38 10.08 -9.82 1.10
C ALA A 38 10.01 -11.36 1.20
N PRO A 39 9.82 -12.07 0.08
CA PRO A 39 9.86 -13.53 0.08
C PRO A 39 11.28 -14.04 0.38
N GLU A 40 11.40 -15.28 0.87
CA GLU A 40 12.69 -15.91 1.20
C GLU A 40 13.68 -15.83 0.01
N SER A 41 13.20 -15.99 -1.22
CA SER A 41 14.01 -15.86 -2.45
C SER A 41 14.68 -14.51 -2.66
N SER A 42 14.20 -13.47 -2.00
CA SER A 42 14.74 -12.10 -2.09
C SER A 42 15.55 -11.68 -0.86
N LYS A 43 15.59 -12.51 0.18
CA LYS A 43 16.19 -12.21 1.49
C LYS A 43 17.64 -11.76 1.37
N GLU A 44 18.48 -12.54 0.69
CA GLU A 44 19.92 -12.25 0.59
C GLU A 44 20.23 -10.87 0.00
N VAL A 45 19.32 -10.34 -0.84
CA VAL A 45 19.46 -9.04 -1.49
C VAL A 45 18.83 -7.92 -0.65
N ILE A 46 17.64 -8.15 -0.12
CA ILE A 46 16.83 -7.11 0.52
C ILE A 46 17.22 -6.89 1.99
N GLU A 47 17.45 -7.94 2.76
CA GLU A 47 17.76 -7.84 4.20
C GLU A 47 18.95 -6.92 4.48
N PRO A 48 20.13 -7.03 3.79
CA PRO A 48 21.25 -6.14 4.03
C PRO A 48 20.93 -4.66 3.79
N ILE A 49 20.09 -4.36 2.79
CA ILE A 49 19.66 -2.99 2.49
C ILE A 49 18.82 -2.46 3.65
N VAL A 50 17.83 -3.21 4.10
CA VAL A 50 16.93 -2.78 5.18
C VAL A 50 17.68 -2.58 6.49
N LEU A 51 18.56 -3.51 6.84
CA LEU A 51 19.36 -3.45 8.07
C LEU A 51 20.38 -2.27 8.05
N LYS A 52 20.97 -1.94 6.90
CA LYS A 52 21.81 -0.75 6.70
C LYS A 52 21.07 0.53 7.11
N HIS A 53 19.77 0.59 6.88
CA HIS A 53 18.92 1.72 7.29
C HIS A 53 18.40 1.62 8.72
N GLY A 54 18.75 0.57 9.48
CA GLY A 54 18.26 0.37 10.85
C GLY A 54 16.78 0.02 10.95
N PHE A 55 16.17 -0.45 9.85
CA PHE A 55 14.76 -0.82 9.78
C PHE A 55 14.54 -2.32 9.99
N LYS A 56 13.28 -2.72 10.16
CA LYS A 56 12.89 -4.10 10.43
C LYS A 56 12.67 -4.86 9.13
N PHE A 57 13.40 -5.96 8.95
CA PHE A 57 13.18 -6.90 7.86
C PHE A 57 12.41 -8.12 8.36
N ILE A 58 11.43 -8.59 7.58
CA ILE A 58 10.67 -9.81 7.86
C ILE A 58 10.51 -10.58 6.56
N VAL A 59 10.87 -11.85 6.58
CA VAL A 59 10.50 -12.76 5.50
C VAL A 59 9.00 -13.00 5.54
N CYS A 60 8.31 -12.72 4.45
CA CYS A 60 6.90 -13.05 4.34
C CYS A 60 6.71 -14.46 3.77
N ASP A 61 5.63 -15.12 4.21
CA ASP A 61 5.28 -16.43 3.70
C ASP A 61 5.01 -16.39 2.19
N ALA A 62 5.43 -17.44 1.48
CA ALA A 62 5.07 -17.68 0.08
C ALA A 62 3.63 -18.21 0.01
N ILE A 63 2.65 -17.33 0.27
CA ILE A 63 1.24 -17.71 0.36
C ILE A 63 0.67 -18.09 -1.03
N HIS A 64 1.28 -17.62 -2.11
CA HIS A 64 0.85 -17.90 -3.48
C HIS A 64 2.05 -18.25 -4.38
N ALA A 65 1.81 -19.14 -5.37
CA ALA A 65 2.87 -19.57 -6.29
C ALA A 65 3.33 -18.42 -7.24
N ASP A 66 2.42 -17.51 -7.61
CA ASP A 66 2.73 -16.29 -8.35
C ASP A 66 3.08 -15.18 -7.35
N ASP A 67 4.30 -14.67 -7.38
CA ASP A 67 4.76 -13.64 -6.45
C ASP A 67 4.06 -12.28 -6.64
N TYR A 68 3.54 -12.00 -7.85
CA TYR A 68 2.73 -10.80 -8.06
C TYR A 68 1.40 -10.84 -7.29
N VAL A 69 0.75 -12.01 -7.24
CA VAL A 69 -0.40 -12.23 -6.35
C VAL A 69 0.06 -12.27 -4.90
N GLY A 70 1.16 -12.96 -4.61
CA GLY A 70 1.73 -13.08 -3.27
C GLY A 70 2.00 -11.73 -2.61
N GLN A 71 2.51 -10.74 -3.35
CA GLN A 71 2.72 -9.40 -2.80
C GLN A 71 1.41 -8.70 -2.41
N GLN A 72 0.37 -8.83 -3.21
CA GLN A 72 -0.94 -8.26 -2.92
C GLN A 72 -1.54 -8.91 -1.67
N VAL A 73 -1.44 -10.23 -1.58
CA VAL A 73 -1.89 -11.00 -0.41
C VAL A 73 -1.13 -10.59 0.85
N THR A 74 0.21 -10.46 0.78
CA THR A 74 1.01 -10.00 1.92
C THR A 74 0.54 -8.62 2.41
N LYS A 75 0.21 -7.70 1.50
CA LYS A 75 -0.35 -6.39 1.86
C LYS A 75 -1.72 -6.51 2.54
N MET A 76 -2.55 -7.48 2.16
CA MET A 76 -3.84 -7.76 2.82
C MET A 76 -3.69 -8.44 4.20
N TYR A 77 -2.50 -8.89 4.56
CA TYR A 77 -2.13 -9.40 5.88
C TYR A 77 -1.20 -8.45 6.66
N ALA A 78 -1.11 -7.18 6.27
CA ALA A 78 -0.19 -6.22 6.89
C ALA A 78 -0.43 -6.06 8.41
N ASP A 79 -1.66 -6.27 8.88
CA ASP A 79 -2.01 -6.26 10.30
C ASP A 79 -1.29 -7.31 11.16
N LEU A 80 -0.77 -8.37 10.55
CA LEU A 80 0.00 -9.42 11.25
C LEU A 80 1.47 -9.03 11.46
N TYR A 81 1.97 -8.04 10.73
CA TYR A 81 3.36 -7.60 10.78
C TYR A 81 3.58 -6.39 11.70
N THR A 82 2.50 -5.68 12.05
CA THR A 82 2.52 -4.45 12.83
C THR A 82 1.69 -4.55 14.11
N THR A 83 2.03 -3.72 15.10
CA THR A 83 1.22 -3.52 16.32
C THR A 83 0.71 -2.09 16.44
N SER A 84 1.07 -1.20 15.53
CA SER A 84 0.60 0.19 15.48
C SER A 84 -0.88 0.29 15.12
N ASP A 85 -1.49 1.42 15.42
CA ASP A 85 -2.90 1.68 15.13
C ASP A 85 -3.17 1.77 13.63
N LEU A 86 -2.20 2.34 12.89
CA LEU A 86 -2.27 2.57 11.45
C LEU A 86 -1.10 1.90 10.71
N VAL A 87 -1.39 1.46 9.49
CA VAL A 87 -0.41 0.94 8.54
C VAL A 87 -0.36 1.88 7.34
N VAL A 88 0.82 2.43 7.06
CA VAL A 88 1.09 3.26 5.89
C VAL A 88 1.80 2.42 4.85
N HIS A 89 1.11 2.05 3.77
CA HIS A 89 1.69 1.31 2.67
C HIS A 89 2.51 2.19 1.77
N VAL A 90 3.73 1.74 1.50
CA VAL A 90 4.66 2.40 0.57
C VAL A 90 5.24 1.33 -0.36
N ASP A 91 5.25 1.59 -1.65
CA ASP A 91 5.93 0.74 -2.63
C ASP A 91 7.40 1.14 -2.76
N SER A 92 8.25 0.22 -3.21
CA SER A 92 9.70 0.43 -3.30
C SER A 92 10.11 1.61 -4.18
N ASP A 93 9.28 1.93 -5.18
CA ASP A 93 9.48 3.01 -6.15
C ASP A 93 8.85 4.36 -5.75
N VAL A 94 8.45 4.47 -4.49
CA VAL A 94 7.89 5.71 -3.92
C VAL A 94 8.95 6.45 -3.15
N ILE A 95 9.17 7.72 -3.49
CA ILE A 95 10.14 8.62 -2.85
C ILE A 95 9.39 9.75 -2.16
N PHE A 96 9.59 9.91 -0.86
CA PHE A 96 9.09 11.09 -0.15
C PHE A 96 9.89 12.33 -0.57
N THR A 97 9.20 13.45 -0.78
CA THR A 97 9.77 14.69 -1.31
C THR A 97 9.57 15.89 -0.40
N LYS A 98 8.75 15.74 0.64
CA LYS A 98 8.44 16.77 1.65
C LYS A 98 8.39 16.15 3.03
N HIS A 99 8.57 16.97 4.06
CA HIS A 99 8.45 16.52 5.44
C HIS A 99 7.03 16.01 5.74
N VAL A 100 6.98 14.84 6.35
CA VAL A 100 5.77 14.07 6.65
C VAL A 100 5.78 13.63 8.10
N THR A 101 4.63 13.81 8.75
CA THR A 101 4.33 13.33 10.09
C THR A 101 3.04 12.52 10.06
N LEU A 102 2.63 11.95 11.19
CA LEU A 102 1.33 11.29 11.29
C LEU A 102 0.19 12.14 10.73
N GLN A 103 0.19 13.46 11.02
CA GLN A 103 -0.87 14.37 10.56
C GLN A 103 -1.01 14.44 9.05
N SER A 104 0.07 14.19 8.30
CA SER A 104 0.05 14.17 6.83
C SER A 104 -0.76 13.03 6.23
N PHE A 105 -1.04 11.99 7.03
CA PHE A 105 -1.84 10.83 6.64
C PHE A 105 -3.27 10.87 7.16
N LEU A 106 -3.63 11.92 7.90
CA LEU A 106 -4.93 12.04 8.55
C LEU A 106 -5.77 13.15 7.91
N ASN A 107 -7.07 13.06 8.14
CA ASN A 107 -8.00 14.14 7.83
C ASN A 107 -7.71 15.42 8.63
N ALA A 108 -8.37 16.51 8.30
CA ALA A 108 -8.13 17.80 8.93
C ALA A 108 -8.32 17.79 10.46
N GLU A 109 -9.24 16.96 10.95
CA GLU A 109 -9.50 16.78 12.39
C GLU A 109 -8.46 15.89 13.09
N GLY A 110 -7.56 15.23 12.33
CA GLY A 110 -6.56 14.32 12.90
C GLY A 110 -7.13 13.03 13.50
N THR A 111 -8.31 12.62 13.06
CA THR A 111 -9.07 11.51 13.69
C THR A 111 -9.13 10.25 12.83
N LYS A 112 -8.99 10.37 11.50
CA LYS A 112 -9.09 9.25 10.54
C LYS A 112 -8.02 9.36 9.47
N PRO A 113 -7.55 8.23 8.90
CA PRO A 113 -6.77 8.26 7.67
C PRO A 113 -7.51 8.99 6.55
N LEU A 114 -6.76 9.76 5.77
CA LEU A 114 -7.25 10.41 4.56
C LEU A 114 -6.60 9.73 3.35
N ASN A 115 -7.41 9.08 2.53
CA ASN A 115 -6.97 8.49 1.27
C ASN A 115 -7.72 9.11 0.08
N LEU A 116 -7.14 8.96 -1.11
CA LEU A 116 -7.75 9.48 -2.34
C LEU A 116 -8.44 8.36 -3.10
N LYS A 117 -9.56 8.70 -3.74
CA LYS A 117 -10.27 7.84 -4.68
C LYS A 117 -10.59 8.56 -5.98
N THR A 118 -10.70 7.84 -7.09
CA THR A 118 -10.99 8.39 -8.41
C THR A 118 -12.15 7.64 -9.06
N LEU A 119 -13.10 8.35 -9.65
CA LEU A 119 -14.20 7.72 -10.38
C LEU A 119 -13.68 6.87 -11.55
N TYR A 120 -14.17 5.66 -11.71
CA TYR A 120 -13.77 4.78 -12.81
C TYR A 120 -14.16 5.31 -14.19
N VAL A 121 -15.18 6.17 -14.29
CA VAL A 121 -15.57 6.80 -15.56
C VAL A 121 -14.50 7.78 -16.08
N ASP A 122 -13.62 8.26 -15.21
CA ASP A 122 -12.58 9.23 -15.55
C ASP A 122 -11.23 8.59 -15.88
N ILE A 123 -11.13 7.27 -15.77
CA ILE A 123 -9.88 6.52 -15.94
C ILE A 123 -10.08 5.25 -16.75
N VAL A 124 -9.09 4.91 -17.54
CA VAL A 124 -9.05 3.63 -18.26
C VAL A 124 -8.24 2.63 -17.46
N THR A 125 -8.91 1.63 -16.87
CA THR A 125 -8.27 0.60 -16.06
C THR A 125 -9.10 -0.68 -16.07
N PRO A 126 -8.50 -1.88 -16.01
CA PRO A 126 -9.23 -3.13 -15.90
C PRO A 126 -9.79 -3.39 -14.49
N TRP A 127 -9.40 -2.59 -13.51
CA TRP A 127 -9.62 -2.90 -12.09
C TRP A 127 -11.07 -2.84 -11.64
N LYS A 128 -11.94 -2.09 -12.33
CA LYS A 128 -13.36 -2.02 -11.95
C LYS A 128 -14.00 -3.40 -11.90
N SER A 129 -14.06 -4.10 -13.05
CA SER A 129 -14.72 -5.41 -13.15
C SER A 129 -14.04 -6.48 -12.30
N ILE A 130 -12.71 -6.38 -12.14
CA ILE A 130 -11.93 -7.27 -11.29
C ILE A 130 -12.34 -7.06 -9.82
N THR A 131 -12.41 -5.81 -9.35
CA THR A 131 -12.82 -5.49 -7.99
C THR A 131 -14.26 -5.93 -7.72
N GLU A 132 -15.20 -5.60 -8.61
CA GLU A 132 -16.62 -6.00 -8.50
C GLU A 132 -16.78 -7.52 -8.39
N ARG A 133 -16.02 -8.29 -9.17
CA ARG A 133 -16.03 -9.76 -9.10
C ARG A 133 -15.56 -10.26 -7.73
N ASN A 134 -14.57 -9.60 -7.13
CA ASN A 134 -14.01 -10.00 -5.85
C ASN A 134 -14.89 -9.56 -4.67
N VAL A 135 -15.43 -8.34 -4.70
CA VAL A 135 -16.25 -7.82 -3.59
C VAL A 135 -17.74 -8.12 -3.71
N LYS A 136 -18.20 -8.63 -4.88
CA LYS A 136 -19.60 -9.02 -5.14
C LYS A 136 -20.62 -7.87 -5.04
N PHE A 137 -20.20 -6.63 -5.33
CA PHE A 137 -21.08 -5.46 -5.49
C PHE A 137 -20.50 -4.47 -6.50
N ASP A 138 -21.31 -3.55 -7.00
CA ASP A 138 -20.91 -2.53 -7.97
C ASP A 138 -19.97 -1.50 -7.33
N VAL A 139 -18.84 -1.21 -7.99
CA VAL A 139 -17.82 -0.27 -7.51
C VAL A 139 -17.74 0.94 -8.43
N GLN A 140 -17.81 2.13 -7.87
CA GLN A 140 -17.76 3.38 -8.64
C GLN A 140 -16.36 3.99 -8.69
N TYR A 141 -15.51 3.69 -7.70
CA TYR A 141 -14.22 4.33 -7.51
C TYR A 141 -13.06 3.34 -7.55
N GLU A 142 -11.91 3.83 -8.01
CA GLU A 142 -10.60 3.24 -7.80
C GLU A 142 -9.95 3.83 -6.55
N TYR A 143 -9.30 2.99 -5.73
CA TYR A 143 -8.79 3.34 -4.40
C TYR A 143 -7.26 3.24 -4.29
N MET A 144 -6.54 3.07 -5.41
CA MET A 144 -5.08 2.88 -5.39
C MET A 144 -4.29 3.93 -6.17
N ARG A 145 -4.88 5.13 -6.38
CA ARG A 145 -4.29 6.15 -7.26
C ARG A 145 -3.08 6.87 -6.71
N ARG A 146 -2.93 6.95 -5.41
CA ARG A 146 -1.80 7.63 -4.78
C ARG A 146 -1.30 6.85 -3.59
N ILE A 147 -0.08 6.39 -3.69
CA ILE A 147 0.67 5.83 -2.57
C ILE A 147 1.50 6.97 -1.98
N PRO A 148 1.60 7.10 -0.64
CA PRO A 148 1.19 6.12 0.38
C PRO A 148 -0.32 6.02 0.62
N LEU A 149 -0.77 4.81 0.97
CA LEU A 149 -2.14 4.53 1.40
C LEU A 149 -2.13 4.15 2.89
N THR A 150 -3.03 4.72 3.64
CA THR A 150 -3.06 4.53 5.10
C THR A 150 -4.36 3.88 5.53
N TYR A 151 -4.24 2.77 6.28
CA TYR A 151 -5.39 2.02 6.77
C TYR A 151 -5.29 1.75 8.27
N PRO A 152 -6.42 1.77 9.03
CA PRO A 152 -6.45 1.23 10.38
C PRO A 152 -6.06 -0.25 10.39
N ARG A 153 -5.21 -0.66 11.32
CA ARG A 153 -4.75 -2.05 11.43
C ARG A 153 -5.89 -3.06 11.52
N GLU A 154 -6.95 -2.74 12.24
CA GLU A 154 -8.12 -3.61 12.39
C GLU A 154 -8.91 -3.84 11.10
N SER A 155 -8.79 -2.93 10.13
CA SER A 155 -9.56 -3.00 8.89
C SER A 155 -9.20 -4.19 8.00
N TYR A 156 -7.96 -4.68 8.07
CA TYR A 156 -7.51 -5.81 7.26
C TYR A 156 -8.27 -7.11 7.57
N LYS A 157 -8.44 -7.40 8.87
CA LYS A 157 -9.23 -8.54 9.32
C LYS A 157 -10.68 -8.43 8.83
N ASN A 158 -11.28 -7.26 8.97
CA ASN A 158 -12.66 -7.02 8.54
C ASN A 158 -12.82 -7.26 7.02
N VAL A 159 -11.86 -6.84 6.23
CA VAL A 159 -11.87 -7.06 4.77
C VAL A 159 -11.75 -8.55 4.44
N ARG A 160 -10.83 -9.27 5.07
CA ARG A 160 -10.68 -10.72 4.85
C ARG A 160 -11.95 -11.47 5.23
N GLU A 161 -12.54 -11.20 6.40
CA GLU A 161 -13.80 -11.80 6.85
C GLU A 161 -14.97 -11.47 5.92
N TYR A 162 -15.00 -10.26 5.36
CA TYR A 162 -15.99 -9.91 4.33
C TYR A 162 -15.84 -10.78 3.08
N ILE A 163 -14.63 -10.94 2.56
CA ILE A 163 -14.35 -11.77 1.38
C ILE A 163 -14.75 -13.22 1.64
N GLU A 164 -14.40 -13.80 2.79
CA GLU A 164 -14.83 -15.14 3.20
C GLU A 164 -16.35 -15.29 3.16
N LYS A 165 -17.04 -14.32 3.73
CA LYS A 165 -18.51 -14.32 3.80
C LYS A 165 -19.17 -14.29 2.42
N VAL A 166 -18.69 -13.45 1.49
CA VAL A 166 -19.36 -13.29 0.18
C VAL A 166 -18.99 -14.39 -0.80
N HIS A 167 -17.86 -15.07 -0.61
CA HIS A 167 -17.44 -16.21 -1.43
C HIS A 167 -17.83 -17.56 -0.83
N GLY A 168 -18.16 -17.61 0.47
CA GLY A 168 -18.51 -18.87 1.16
C GLY A 168 -17.32 -19.83 1.35
N ILE A 169 -16.09 -19.34 1.27
CA ILE A 169 -14.85 -20.08 1.43
C ILE A 169 -13.89 -19.30 2.34
N THR A 170 -12.85 -19.95 2.87
CA THR A 170 -11.83 -19.26 3.64
C THR A 170 -11.04 -18.27 2.77
N PHE A 171 -10.47 -17.22 3.38
CA PHE A 171 -9.64 -16.28 2.64
C PHE A 171 -8.42 -16.98 2.01
N TYR A 172 -7.91 -18.03 2.65
CA TYR A 172 -6.86 -18.87 2.08
C TYR A 172 -7.30 -19.56 0.78
N GLU A 173 -8.49 -20.18 0.75
CA GLU A 173 -9.04 -20.80 -0.46
C GLU A 173 -9.32 -19.76 -1.53
N PHE A 174 -9.85 -18.60 -1.14
CA PHE A 174 -10.08 -17.49 -2.06
C PHE A 174 -8.80 -17.07 -2.79
N ILE A 175 -7.71 -16.78 -2.08
CA ILE A 175 -6.46 -16.36 -2.72
C ILE A 175 -5.85 -17.44 -3.60
N HIS A 176 -6.01 -18.74 -3.29
CA HIS A 176 -5.54 -19.83 -4.15
C HIS A 176 -6.40 -20.04 -5.40
N SER A 177 -7.60 -19.47 -5.45
CA SER A 177 -8.44 -19.44 -6.65
C SER A 177 -8.12 -18.25 -7.59
N ILE A 178 -7.30 -17.28 -7.14
CA ILE A 178 -6.91 -16.09 -7.89
C ILE A 178 -5.70 -16.38 -8.76
N THR A 179 -5.69 -15.85 -9.97
CA THR A 179 -4.52 -15.84 -10.85
C THR A 179 -4.03 -14.41 -11.08
N ASN A 180 -2.85 -14.28 -11.71
CA ASN A 180 -2.28 -12.97 -12.01
C ASN A 180 -3.26 -12.07 -12.79
N GLY A 181 -3.42 -10.83 -12.32
CA GLY A 181 -4.35 -9.86 -12.91
C GLY A 181 -5.82 -10.01 -12.46
N GLU A 182 -6.13 -10.93 -11.53
CA GLU A 182 -7.50 -11.15 -11.05
C GLU A 182 -7.78 -10.54 -9.68
N MET A 183 -6.81 -9.87 -9.08
CA MET A 183 -6.94 -9.18 -7.79
C MET A 183 -6.27 -7.80 -7.84
N SER A 184 -6.82 -6.87 -7.07
CA SER A 184 -6.20 -5.57 -6.75
C SER A 184 -6.47 -5.28 -5.29
N GLU A 185 -5.47 -5.49 -4.46
CA GLU A 185 -5.58 -5.47 -2.99
C GLU A 185 -6.15 -4.16 -2.47
N PHE A 186 -5.62 -3.03 -2.91
CA PHE A 186 -6.06 -1.72 -2.43
C PHE A 186 -7.45 -1.35 -2.93
N ASN A 187 -7.84 -1.79 -4.12
CA ASN A 187 -9.20 -1.61 -4.61
C ASN A 187 -10.20 -2.45 -3.81
N ILE A 188 -9.85 -3.68 -3.47
CA ILE A 188 -10.70 -4.54 -2.60
C ILE A 188 -10.82 -3.91 -1.22
N ILE A 189 -9.70 -3.53 -0.60
CA ILE A 189 -9.69 -2.91 0.74
C ILE A 189 -10.54 -1.63 0.70
N GLY A 190 -10.28 -0.72 -0.24
CA GLY A 190 -11.00 0.54 -0.34
C GLY A 190 -12.50 0.37 -0.55
N ALA A 191 -12.90 -0.48 -1.50
CA ALA A 191 -14.31 -0.73 -1.80
C ALA A 191 -15.07 -1.30 -0.60
N VAL A 192 -14.52 -2.30 0.09
CA VAL A 192 -15.14 -2.91 1.27
C VAL A 192 -15.23 -1.89 2.42
N LEU A 193 -14.15 -1.13 2.67
CA LEU A 193 -14.14 -0.15 3.77
C LEU A 193 -15.12 1.00 3.51
N GLU A 194 -15.19 1.53 2.31
CA GLU A 194 -16.15 2.60 2.00
C GLU A 194 -17.59 2.12 2.15
N GLN A 195 -17.87 0.90 1.67
CA GLN A 195 -19.25 0.37 1.66
C GLN A 195 -19.74 -0.05 3.04
N TYR A 196 -18.90 -0.70 3.84
CA TYR A 196 -19.33 -1.36 5.08
C TYR A 196 -18.75 -0.75 6.35
N TYR A 197 -17.67 0.04 6.24
CA TYR A 197 -16.97 0.67 7.38
C TYR A 197 -16.67 2.16 7.11
N PRO A 198 -17.67 2.98 6.68
CA PRO A 198 -17.44 4.34 6.18
C PRO A 198 -16.86 5.32 7.21
N ASN A 199 -16.87 4.91 8.49
CA ASN A 199 -16.35 5.75 9.56
C ASN A 199 -14.87 5.54 9.86
N CYS A 200 -14.21 4.53 9.26
CA CYS A 200 -12.82 4.22 9.59
C CYS A 200 -11.78 5.00 8.75
N ILE A 201 -12.18 5.47 7.58
CA ILE A 201 -11.33 6.24 6.64
C ILE A 201 -12.13 7.40 6.07
N GLU A 202 -11.47 8.52 5.83
CA GLU A 202 -12.01 9.60 5.00
C GLU A 202 -11.47 9.43 3.57
N TRP A 203 -12.39 9.40 2.61
CA TRP A 203 -12.07 9.31 1.20
C TRP A 203 -12.29 10.66 0.51
N GLN A 204 -11.25 11.22 -0.07
CA GLN A 204 -11.35 12.41 -0.90
C GLN A 204 -11.40 12.01 -2.38
N ASP A 205 -12.47 12.42 -3.06
CA ASP A 205 -12.61 12.26 -4.50
C ASP A 205 -11.66 13.21 -5.23
N THR A 206 -10.91 12.70 -6.19
CA THR A 206 -9.98 13.50 -7.01
C THR A 206 -10.68 14.53 -7.90
N HIS A 207 -11.98 14.36 -8.16
CA HIS A 207 -12.83 15.28 -8.91
C HIS A 207 -13.70 16.18 -8.02
N GLY A 208 -13.53 16.10 -6.71
CA GLY A 208 -14.24 16.94 -5.75
C GLY A 208 -13.89 18.43 -5.87
N THR A 209 -14.72 19.27 -5.29
CA THR A 209 -14.48 20.72 -5.18
C THR A 209 -13.42 21.08 -4.14
N VAL A 210 -13.04 20.15 -3.29
CA VAL A 210 -11.98 20.33 -2.29
C VAL A 210 -10.62 20.27 -2.98
N PRO A 211 -9.74 21.27 -2.77
CA PRO A 211 -8.39 21.23 -3.32
C PRO A 211 -7.67 19.95 -2.93
N MET A 212 -7.05 19.31 -3.91
CA MET A 212 -6.24 18.11 -3.66
C MET A 212 -5.06 18.45 -2.77
N PRO A 213 -4.75 17.62 -1.76
CA PRO A 213 -3.53 17.80 -0.98
C PRO A 213 -2.32 17.75 -1.93
N GLU A 214 -1.36 18.67 -1.70
CA GLU A 214 -0.09 18.57 -2.43
C GLU A 214 0.59 17.23 -2.16
N PRO A 215 1.04 16.52 -3.20
CA PRO A 215 1.78 15.28 -3.00
C PRO A 215 3.03 15.51 -2.16
N PHE A 216 3.22 14.68 -1.16
CA PHE A 216 4.43 14.65 -0.34
C PHE A 216 5.33 13.45 -0.68
N ALA A 217 4.90 12.61 -1.61
CA ALA A 217 5.64 11.49 -2.17
C ALA A 217 5.36 11.37 -3.66
N MET A 218 6.31 10.83 -4.41
CA MET A 218 6.20 10.57 -5.85
C MET A 218 6.46 9.10 -6.11
N GLN A 219 5.60 8.46 -6.90
CA GLN A 219 5.81 7.12 -7.42
C GLN A 219 6.44 7.19 -8.80
N TYR A 220 7.51 6.45 -9.02
CA TYR A 220 8.31 6.48 -10.26
C TYR A 220 8.07 5.30 -11.19
N TRP A 221 7.25 4.34 -10.79
CA TRP A 221 6.92 3.14 -11.56
C TRP A 221 8.15 2.33 -11.93
N SER A 222 8.57 1.40 -11.08
CA SER A 222 9.82 0.64 -11.20
C SER A 222 10.03 -0.02 -12.57
N TRP A 223 8.95 -0.42 -13.25
CA TRP A 223 8.96 -0.94 -14.61
C TRP A 223 9.46 0.06 -15.67
N GLY A 224 9.46 1.37 -15.39
CA GLY A 224 9.97 2.42 -16.27
C GLY A 224 11.50 2.55 -16.31
N GLY A 225 12.20 1.80 -15.44
CA GLY A 225 13.66 1.83 -15.32
C GLY A 225 14.18 2.96 -14.43
N LEU A 226 15.04 2.60 -13.48
CA LEU A 226 15.61 3.55 -12.52
C LEU A 226 16.50 4.60 -13.21
N GLU A 227 17.23 4.24 -14.25
CA GLU A 227 18.16 5.09 -14.96
C GLU A 227 17.52 6.37 -15.51
N ASN A 228 16.21 6.33 -15.77
CA ASN A 228 15.46 7.50 -16.24
C ASN A 228 15.16 8.52 -15.14
N HIS A 229 15.22 8.11 -13.89
CA HIS A 229 14.78 8.90 -12.72
C HIS A 229 15.89 9.11 -11.69
N GLU A 230 16.98 8.36 -11.75
CA GLU A 230 18.01 8.31 -10.69
C GLU A 230 18.60 9.68 -10.37
N LYS A 231 18.90 10.51 -11.38
CA LYS A 231 19.44 11.86 -11.17
C LYS A 231 18.47 12.79 -10.43
N GLU A 232 17.19 12.66 -10.73
CA GLU A 232 16.14 13.42 -10.04
C GLU A 232 16.01 12.99 -8.59
N ILE A 233 15.96 11.68 -8.35
CA ILE A 233 15.89 11.10 -7.01
C ILE A 233 17.10 11.52 -6.17
N GLN A 234 18.30 11.42 -6.71
CA GLN A 234 19.53 11.85 -6.02
C GLN A 234 19.48 13.34 -5.66
N ARG A 235 18.94 14.20 -6.53
CA ARG A 235 18.76 15.63 -6.23
C ARG A 235 17.75 15.87 -5.11
N ILE A 236 16.66 15.08 -5.06
CA ILE A 236 15.69 15.15 -3.96
C ILE A 236 16.33 14.73 -2.63
N LEU A 237 17.18 13.71 -2.68
CA LEU A 237 17.84 13.15 -1.50
C LEU A 237 19.07 13.91 -1.03
N ALA A 238 19.71 14.69 -1.89
CA ALA A 238 20.82 15.58 -1.52
C ALA A 238 20.33 16.72 -0.62
#